data_d41779c1c7500b5e84f602821e89be79
#
_entry.id   d41779c1c7500b5e84f602821e89be79
#
_cell.length_a   1.000
_cell.length_b   1.000
_cell.length_c   1.000
_cell.angle_alpha   90.00
_cell.angle_beta   90.00
_cell.angle_gamma   90.00
#
_symmetry.space_group_name_H-M   'P 1'
#
loop_
_entity.id
_entity.type
_entity.pdbx_description
1 polymer ?
#
loop_
_entity_poly.entity_id
_entity_poly.type
_entity_poly.pdbx_seq_one_letter_code
_entity_poly.pdbx_strand_id
1 'polypeptide(L)'
;SAEGLLMYLPPEAQDRLFDHITALSAPGSRVATEYHPDGTAALGGSNQSLGQRFADQGLDLDITTLVYAGERNPVGPYLRERGWQVRERGRETVFADYGRSFPDSDIVARLRNSVAIEAIRL
;
A
#
# COMPACT_ATOMS: atom_id res chain seq x y z
N SER A 1 8.06 1.46 -9.31
CA SER A 1 7.37 1.04 -8.07
C SER A 1 6.53 2.17 -7.50
N ALA A 2 5.48 1.82 -6.77
CA ALA A 2 4.63 2.74 -6.03
C ALA A 2 4.42 2.18 -4.62
N GLU A 3 5.29 2.57 -3.71
CA GLU A 3 5.30 2.12 -2.31
C GLU A 3 5.02 3.31 -1.38
N GLY A 4 4.20 3.10 -0.34
CA GLY A 4 3.80 4.15 0.58
C GLY A 4 3.03 5.29 -0.07
N LEU A 5 2.40 5.07 -1.23
CA LEU A 5 1.75 6.11 -2.02
C LEU A 5 0.23 6.01 -2.01
N LEU A 6 -0.30 4.80 -2.18
CA LEU A 6 -1.72 4.62 -2.52
C LEU A 6 -2.68 5.16 -1.45
N MET A 7 -2.29 5.09 -0.18
CA MET A 7 -3.10 5.60 0.92
C MET A 7 -3.31 7.12 0.88
N TYR A 8 -2.41 7.84 0.22
CA TYR A 8 -2.48 9.29 0.06
C TYR A 8 -3.24 9.73 -1.20
N LEU A 9 -3.74 8.78 -1.97
CA LEU A 9 -4.54 9.06 -3.15
C LEU A 9 -6.03 8.84 -2.84
N PRO A 10 -6.92 9.71 -3.32
CA PRO A 10 -8.33 9.37 -3.42
C PRO A 10 -8.53 8.05 -4.18
N PRO A 11 -9.58 7.25 -3.86
CA PRO A 11 -9.81 5.97 -4.53
C PRO A 11 -9.82 6.07 -6.06
N GLU A 12 -10.48 7.07 -6.61
CA GLU A 12 -10.54 7.31 -8.05
C GLU A 12 -9.19 7.76 -8.65
N ALA A 13 -8.31 8.36 -7.86
CA ALA A 13 -6.97 8.73 -8.30
C ALA A 13 -6.05 7.50 -8.35
N GLN A 14 -6.23 6.54 -7.43
CA GLN A 14 -5.57 5.25 -7.50
C GLN A 14 -5.91 4.52 -8.80
N ASP A 15 -7.19 4.47 -9.14
CA ASP A 15 -7.66 3.81 -10.38
C ASP A 15 -7.05 4.49 -11.61
N ARG A 16 -7.13 5.82 -11.70
CA ARG A 16 -6.49 6.57 -12.80
C ARG A 16 -4.99 6.34 -12.89
N LEU A 17 -4.29 6.24 -11.76
CA LEU A 17 -2.85 5.93 -11.76
C LEU A 17 -2.57 4.60 -12.47
N PHE A 18 -3.29 3.55 -12.11
CA PHE A 18 -3.09 2.24 -12.73
C PHE A 18 -3.59 2.17 -14.18
N ASP A 19 -4.62 2.94 -14.54
CA ASP A 19 -5.05 3.08 -15.93
C ASP A 19 -3.96 3.75 -16.78
N HIS A 20 -3.34 4.82 -16.29
CA HIS A 20 -2.21 5.47 -16.96
C HIS A 20 -0.97 4.58 -17.06
N ILE A 21 -0.63 3.89 -15.97
CA ILE A 21 0.48 2.92 -15.99
C ILE A 21 0.21 1.85 -17.05
N THR A 22 -1.01 1.32 -17.11
CA THR A 22 -1.39 0.30 -18.10
C THR A 22 -1.29 0.82 -19.52
N ALA A 23 -1.82 2.01 -19.78
CA ALA A 23 -1.83 2.62 -21.12
C ALA A 23 -0.41 2.91 -21.66
N LEU A 24 0.52 3.24 -20.76
CA LEU A 24 1.90 3.62 -21.11
C LEU A 24 2.88 2.43 -21.04
N SER A 25 2.43 1.25 -20.63
CA SER A 25 3.28 0.07 -20.45
C SER A 25 3.25 -0.85 -21.66
N ALA A 26 4.41 -1.17 -22.18
CA ALA A 26 4.57 -2.24 -23.18
C ALA A 26 4.45 -3.63 -22.54
N PRO A 27 4.13 -4.70 -23.32
CA PRO A 27 4.22 -6.07 -22.84
C PRO A 27 5.57 -6.38 -22.21
N GLY A 28 5.57 -7.08 -21.07
CA GLY A 28 6.76 -7.36 -20.27
C GLY A 28 7.15 -6.28 -19.27
N SER A 29 6.52 -5.10 -19.30
CA SER A 29 6.70 -4.09 -18.26
C SER A 29 6.31 -4.63 -16.89
N ARG A 30 6.97 -4.15 -15.84
CA ARG A 30 6.72 -4.59 -14.46
C ARG A 30 6.29 -3.44 -13.59
N VAL A 31 5.37 -3.71 -12.67
CA VAL A 31 4.98 -2.82 -11.59
C VAL A 31 5.12 -3.52 -10.26
N ALA A 32 5.65 -2.82 -9.26
CA ALA A 32 5.68 -3.25 -7.87
C ALA A 32 4.95 -2.21 -7.03
N THR A 33 4.04 -2.67 -6.19
CA THR A 33 3.25 -1.82 -5.30
C THR A 33 2.80 -2.60 -4.07
N GLU A 34 2.02 -1.98 -3.23
CA GLU A 34 1.41 -2.60 -2.07
C GLU A 34 -0.09 -2.28 -2.00
N TYR A 35 -0.79 -3.08 -1.24
CA TYR A 35 -2.20 -2.87 -0.94
C TYR A 35 -2.48 -3.15 0.54
N HIS A 36 -3.29 -2.31 1.15
CA HIS A 36 -3.72 -2.45 2.54
C HIS A 36 -5.22 -2.79 2.56
N PRO A 37 -5.61 -4.07 2.78
CA PRO A 37 -7.02 -4.48 2.79
C PRO A 37 -7.86 -3.74 3.84
N ASP A 38 -7.25 -3.47 4.98
CA ASP A 38 -7.90 -2.79 6.11
C ASP A 38 -8.01 -1.26 5.89
N GLY A 39 -7.53 -0.78 4.73
CA GLY A 39 -7.59 0.62 4.35
C GLY A 39 -6.93 1.53 5.38
N THR A 40 -7.55 2.69 5.61
CA THR A 40 -7.08 3.67 6.59
C THR A 40 -7.35 3.29 8.05
N ALA A 41 -8.21 2.29 8.31
CA ALA A 41 -8.45 1.77 9.66
C ALA A 41 -7.16 1.20 10.27
N ALA A 42 -6.27 0.64 9.42
CA ALA A 42 -4.95 0.20 9.84
C ALA A 42 -4.07 1.34 10.37
N LEU A 43 -4.33 2.58 9.99
CA LEU A 43 -3.55 3.75 10.39
C LEU A 43 -4.14 4.50 11.60
N GLY A 44 -5.43 4.30 11.91
CA GLY A 44 -6.17 5.13 12.87
C GLY A 44 -5.65 5.17 14.31
N GLY A 45 -5.04 4.13 14.83
CA GLY A 45 -4.58 4.11 16.23
C GLY A 45 -3.06 4.33 16.42
N SER A 46 -2.21 4.10 15.39
CA SER A 46 -0.77 4.41 15.46
C SER A 46 -0.49 5.89 15.20
N ASN A 47 -1.44 6.60 14.62
CA ASN A 47 -1.31 8.02 14.32
C ASN A 47 -1.27 8.88 15.59
N GLN A 48 -1.95 8.49 16.68
CA GLN A 48 -1.85 9.20 17.94
C GLN A 48 -0.43 9.11 18.54
N SER A 49 0.21 7.94 18.49
CA SER A 49 1.57 7.77 19.02
C SER A 49 2.65 8.35 18.10
N LEU A 50 2.46 8.32 16.80
CA LEU A 50 3.36 8.97 15.84
C LEU A 50 3.16 10.49 15.83
N GLY A 51 1.92 10.97 15.83
CA GLY A 51 1.59 12.39 15.94
C GLY A 51 2.14 13.00 17.23
N GLN A 52 2.03 12.29 18.35
CA GLN A 52 2.62 12.74 19.62
C GLN A 52 4.15 12.84 19.55
N ARG A 53 4.83 11.86 18.94
CA ARG A 53 6.30 11.89 18.76
C ARG A 53 6.75 13.03 17.85
N PHE A 54 5.98 13.33 16.80
CA PHE A 54 6.28 14.46 15.93
C PHE A 54 5.98 15.80 16.60
N ALA A 55 4.88 15.88 17.38
CA ALA A 55 4.55 17.06 18.18
C ALA A 55 5.63 17.34 19.25
N ASP A 56 6.15 16.30 19.90
CA ASP A 56 7.25 16.40 20.87
C ASP A 56 8.56 16.90 20.23
N GLN A 57 8.69 16.77 18.90
CA GLN A 57 9.81 17.29 18.10
C GLN A 57 9.49 18.63 17.41
N GLY A 58 8.34 19.25 17.73
CA GLY A 58 7.94 20.53 17.17
C GLY A 58 7.31 20.48 15.78
N LEU A 59 6.95 19.28 15.31
CA LEU A 59 6.23 19.07 14.04
C LEU A 59 4.76 18.72 14.34
N ASP A 60 3.89 19.69 14.18
CA ASP A 60 2.43 19.49 14.26
C ASP A 60 1.91 18.94 12.91
N LEU A 61 2.11 17.63 12.72
CA LEU A 61 1.67 16.90 11.53
C LEU A 61 0.56 15.93 11.91
N ASP A 62 -0.66 16.28 11.57
CA ASP A 62 -1.77 15.33 11.62
C ASP A 62 -1.77 14.45 10.35
N ILE A 63 -1.09 13.30 10.43
CA ILE A 63 -0.99 12.32 9.33
C ILE A 63 -2.38 11.80 8.95
N THR A 64 -3.37 11.85 9.85
CA THR A 64 -4.73 11.37 9.56
C THR A 64 -5.40 12.20 8.48
N THR A 65 -5.05 13.47 8.37
CA THR A 65 -5.61 14.38 7.35
C THR A 65 -5.04 14.14 5.95
N LEU A 66 -3.90 13.44 5.85
CA LEU A 66 -3.24 13.16 4.59
C LEU A 66 -3.74 11.87 3.92
N VAL A 67 -4.46 11.04 4.65
CA VAL A 67 -4.89 9.73 4.20
C VAL A 67 -6.36 9.77 3.80
N TYR A 68 -6.67 9.28 2.61
CA TYR A 68 -8.05 9.22 2.13
C TYR A 68 -8.75 7.95 2.62
N ALA A 69 -9.80 8.14 3.42
CA ALA A 69 -10.72 7.09 3.80
C ALA A 69 -11.67 6.77 2.63
N GLY A 70 -12.24 5.59 2.63
CA GLY A 70 -13.25 5.16 1.67
C GLY A 70 -12.92 3.82 1.04
N GLU A 71 -13.91 3.22 0.42
CA GLU A 71 -13.75 1.99 -0.35
C GLU A 71 -12.94 2.28 -1.60
N ARG A 72 -11.96 1.41 -1.86
CA ARG A 72 -11.13 1.46 -3.07
C ARG A 72 -11.01 0.10 -3.72
N ASN A 73 -10.81 0.08 -5.01
CA ASN A 73 -10.62 -1.15 -5.74
C ASN A 73 -9.37 -1.88 -5.23
N PRO A 74 -9.46 -3.19 -4.93
CA PRO A 74 -8.28 -3.98 -4.63
C PRO A 74 -7.34 -3.99 -5.83
N VAL A 75 -6.08 -3.66 -5.60
CA VAL A 75 -5.10 -3.43 -6.69
C VAL A 75 -4.85 -4.67 -7.54
N GLY A 76 -4.75 -5.84 -6.91
CA GLY A 76 -4.49 -7.09 -7.64
C GLY A 76 -5.57 -7.42 -8.66
N PRO A 77 -6.85 -7.55 -8.26
CA PRO A 77 -7.97 -7.75 -9.19
C PRO A 77 -8.04 -6.65 -10.25
N TYR A 78 -7.88 -5.39 -9.86
CA TYR A 78 -7.94 -4.24 -10.76
C TYR A 78 -6.91 -4.33 -11.90
N LEU A 79 -5.68 -4.73 -11.57
CA LEU A 79 -4.62 -4.94 -12.57
C LEU A 79 -4.88 -6.16 -13.45
N ARG A 80 -5.39 -7.27 -12.88
CA ARG A 80 -5.71 -8.48 -13.68
C ARG A 80 -6.73 -8.19 -14.77
N GLU A 81 -7.78 -7.44 -14.46
CA GLU A 81 -8.80 -7.00 -15.42
C GLU A 81 -8.22 -6.16 -16.56
N ARG A 82 -7.06 -5.53 -16.34
CA ARG A 82 -6.35 -4.68 -17.33
C ARG A 82 -5.21 -5.37 -18.05
N GLY A 83 -5.17 -6.71 -17.99
CA GLY A 83 -4.19 -7.50 -18.73
C GLY A 83 -2.81 -7.52 -18.05
N TRP A 84 -2.77 -7.58 -16.73
CA TRP A 84 -1.56 -7.83 -15.98
C TRP A 84 -1.59 -9.23 -15.34
N GLN A 85 -0.49 -9.93 -15.42
CA GLN A 85 -0.25 -11.10 -14.59
C GLN A 85 0.22 -10.64 -13.22
N VAL A 86 -0.57 -10.92 -12.17
CA VAL A 86 -0.36 -10.39 -10.82
C VAL A 86 0.01 -11.49 -9.84
N ARG A 87 1.07 -11.25 -9.07
CA ARG A 87 1.48 -12.03 -7.91
C ARG A 87 1.28 -11.20 -6.65
N GLU A 88 0.55 -11.75 -5.70
CA GLU A 88 0.31 -11.16 -4.39
C GLU A 88 1.00 -11.97 -3.30
N ARG A 89 1.66 -11.29 -2.36
CA ARG A 89 2.32 -11.94 -1.21
C ARG A 89 2.04 -11.14 0.06
N GLY A 90 1.56 -11.82 1.10
CA GLY A 90 1.45 -11.22 2.42
C GLY A 90 2.81 -10.82 2.99
N ARG A 91 2.85 -9.82 3.87
CA ARG A 91 4.09 -9.32 4.47
C ARG A 91 4.89 -10.40 5.19
N GLU A 92 4.24 -11.26 5.96
CA GLU A 92 4.93 -12.35 6.66
C GLU A 92 5.64 -13.29 5.69
N THR A 93 4.99 -13.61 4.57
CA THR A 93 5.59 -14.44 3.51
C THR A 93 6.82 -13.77 2.91
N VAL A 94 6.73 -12.47 2.60
CA VAL A 94 7.86 -11.71 2.06
C VAL A 94 9.04 -11.72 3.04
N PHE A 95 8.79 -11.50 4.34
CA PHE A 95 9.86 -11.55 5.34
C PHE A 95 10.47 -12.95 5.44
N ALA A 96 9.64 -14.00 5.43
CA ALA A 96 10.10 -15.39 5.49
C ALA A 96 10.95 -15.76 4.27
N ASP A 97 10.61 -15.30 3.07
CA ASP A 97 11.38 -15.52 1.84
C ASP A 97 12.82 -14.96 1.94
N TYR A 98 13.02 -13.95 2.80
CA TYR A 98 14.35 -13.39 3.10
C TYR A 98 14.95 -13.89 4.43
N GLY A 99 14.42 -14.99 4.98
CA GLY A 99 14.92 -15.57 6.23
C GLY A 99 14.68 -14.68 7.46
N ARG A 100 13.67 -13.84 7.43
CA ARG A 100 13.32 -12.90 8.49
C ARG A 100 11.93 -13.19 9.05
N SER A 101 11.73 -12.94 10.33
CA SER A 101 10.40 -12.89 10.94
C SER A 101 9.83 -11.49 10.83
N PHE A 102 8.51 -11.41 10.63
CA PHE A 102 7.83 -10.11 10.72
C PHE A 102 7.97 -9.57 12.16
N PRO A 103 8.36 -8.31 12.35
CA PRO A 103 8.58 -7.77 13.69
C PRO A 103 7.30 -7.82 14.55
N ASP A 104 7.45 -8.27 15.79
CA ASP A 104 6.38 -8.26 16.79
C ASP A 104 6.42 -6.92 17.54
N SER A 105 5.84 -5.91 16.93
CA SER A 105 5.79 -4.54 17.45
C SER A 105 4.46 -3.90 17.09
N ASP A 106 3.84 -3.23 18.04
CA ASP A 106 2.57 -2.51 17.85
C ASP A 106 2.64 -1.46 16.72
N ILE A 107 3.82 -0.89 16.49
CA ILE A 107 4.04 0.13 15.45
C ILE A 107 3.84 -0.49 14.06
N VAL A 108 4.33 -1.71 13.85
CA VAL A 108 4.28 -2.37 12.54
C VAL A 108 3.20 -3.46 12.47
N ALA A 109 2.56 -3.80 13.59
CA ALA A 109 1.52 -4.84 13.62
C ALA A 109 0.42 -4.60 12.58
N ARG A 110 0.09 -3.35 12.31
CA ARG A 110 -0.94 -2.94 11.36
C ARG A 110 -0.54 -3.12 9.90
N LEU A 111 0.77 -3.15 9.63
CA LEU A 111 1.29 -3.43 8.29
C LEU A 111 1.31 -4.93 8.00
N ARG A 112 1.04 -5.78 9.02
CA ARG A 112 1.05 -7.24 8.88
C ARG A 112 0.12 -7.73 7.78
N ASN A 113 -1.08 -7.13 7.67
CA ASN A 113 -2.09 -7.48 6.68
C ASN A 113 -1.84 -6.84 5.30
N SER A 114 -0.82 -6.02 5.16
CA SER A 114 -0.50 -5.45 3.86
C SER A 114 0.02 -6.51 2.89
N VAL A 115 -0.29 -6.33 1.64
CA VAL A 115 0.02 -7.26 0.55
C VAL A 115 1.01 -6.60 -0.39
N ALA A 116 2.15 -7.25 -0.62
CA ALA A 116 3.07 -6.87 -1.68
C ALA A 116 2.54 -7.38 -3.02
N ILE A 117 2.52 -6.52 -4.01
CA ILE A 117 2.00 -6.80 -5.34
C ILE A 117 3.11 -6.61 -6.37
N GLU A 118 3.35 -7.65 -7.14
CA GLU A 118 4.16 -7.63 -8.35
C GLU A 118 3.27 -7.95 -9.54
N ALA A 119 3.36 -7.18 -10.61
CA ALA A 119 2.62 -7.46 -11.82
C ALA A 119 3.47 -7.28 -13.06
N ILE A 120 3.18 -8.11 -14.07
CA ILE A 120 3.83 -8.10 -15.38
C ILE A 120 2.77 -7.83 -16.43
N ARG A 121 3.00 -6.85 -17.29
CA ARG A 121 2.11 -6.54 -18.42
C ARG A 121 2.14 -7.67 -19.45
N LEU A 122 0.99 -8.22 -19.74
CA LEU A 122 0.82 -9.25 -20.77
C LEU A 122 0.84 -8.65 -22.17
#